data_9c05aaa01e504c84d5232758a4cf512d
#
_entry.id   9c05aaa01e504c84d5232758a4cf512d
#
_cell.length_a   1.000
_cell.length_b   1.000
_cell.length_c   1.000
_cell.angle_alpha   90.00
_cell.angle_beta   90.00
_cell.angle_gamma   90.00
#
_symmetry.space_group_name_H-M   'P 1'
#
loop_
_entity.id
_entity.type
_entity.pdbx_description
1 polymer ?
#
loop_
_entity_poly.entity_id
_entity_poly.type
_entity_poly.pdbx_seq_one_letter_code
_entity_poly.pdbx_strand_id
1 'polypeptide(L)'
;MRQHESTSLGQSRRRTGAALPLTLFIIVILTTLSAGAFTMIGSERRVNDDRKAQLDAYLMARTGMERFIGSRAALGFTSTPPAAVESTTIALPGGYAEVVMRVVRPPVDTTIPGLYVIRSRGVKTTGGTPAVVTAERTVAEYARFQFASIEVKSAWTAMAGLTKNGGSGTLTGYDACGAESAVAGVAVPNVPGYTQSGGTSVPEGAPKILHMGNATQTANSVEIDWNGIVNGYSIQPDIEYPGGSWPTSSDWADPEFWPIIRVNGDFSLPADGRGTLIVTGNLDIGGSRQWRGIILVGGALTSNGNNTVDGAVISGLNVKLGMSVPPSDVGNGTKTYRYNSCDVASAVNGFVGLVPYRNAGADNWPAY
;
A
#
# COMPACT_ATOMS: atom_id res chain seq x y z
N MET A 1 -10.06 116.36 -45.25
CA MET A 1 -9.63 115.44 -44.24
C MET A 1 -10.43 114.19 -44.40
N ARG A 2 -9.92 113.18 -44.99
CA ARG A 2 -10.67 112.05 -45.42
C ARG A 2 -10.19 110.82 -44.62
N GLN A 3 -11.15 110.17 -43.96
CA GLN A 3 -10.98 108.85 -43.36
C GLN A 3 -11.01 107.78 -44.45
N HIS A 4 -10.07 106.87 -44.41
CA HIS A 4 -10.16 105.63 -45.16
C HIS A 4 -10.43 104.47 -44.22
N GLU A 5 -11.64 103.96 -44.27
CA GLU A 5 -11.99 102.69 -43.72
C GLU A 5 -11.44 101.55 -44.59
N SER A 6 -10.67 100.65 -44.03
CA SER A 6 -10.29 99.38 -44.63
C SER A 6 -11.06 98.24 -44.02
N THR A 7 -12.01 97.74 -44.74
CA THR A 7 -12.75 96.54 -44.47
C THR A 7 -11.86 95.33 -44.73
N SER A 8 -11.51 94.58 -43.66
CA SER A 8 -10.87 93.28 -43.78
C SER A 8 -11.94 92.19 -43.92
N LEU A 9 -11.99 91.58 -45.12
CA LEU A 9 -12.78 90.41 -45.38
C LEU A 9 -12.13 89.17 -44.69
N GLY A 10 -12.77 88.73 -43.64
CA GLY A 10 -12.41 87.50 -42.98
C GLY A 10 -12.77 86.27 -43.85
N GLN A 11 -11.68 85.66 -44.39
CA GLN A 11 -11.76 84.38 -45.07
C GLN A 11 -12.16 83.28 -44.03
N SER A 12 -13.38 82.91 -43.98
CA SER A 12 -13.85 81.68 -43.34
C SER A 12 -13.27 80.47 -44.03
N ARG A 13 -12.16 79.98 -43.57
CA ARG A 13 -11.65 78.65 -43.96
C ARG A 13 -12.67 77.61 -43.61
N ARG A 14 -13.46 77.11 -44.55
CA ARG A 14 -14.25 75.92 -44.45
C ARG A 14 -13.33 74.73 -44.09
N ARG A 15 -13.32 74.33 -42.83
CA ARG A 15 -12.71 73.05 -42.38
C ARG A 15 -13.56 71.99 -42.95
N THR A 16 -13.22 71.54 -44.14
CA THR A 16 -13.90 70.35 -44.75
C THR A 16 -13.50 69.08 -43.95
N GLY A 17 -14.44 68.58 -43.32
CA GLY A 17 -14.80 67.21 -42.92
C GLY A 17 -13.76 66.09 -42.99
N ALA A 18 -12.60 66.23 -42.30
CA ALA A 18 -11.71 65.07 -42.07
C ALA A 18 -12.20 64.18 -40.88
N ALA A 19 -13.24 64.60 -40.19
CA ALA A 19 -13.75 63.84 -39.04
C ALA A 19 -14.39 62.51 -39.42
N LEU A 20 -15.11 62.46 -40.52
CA LEU A 20 -15.80 61.25 -40.97
C LEU A 20 -14.86 60.12 -41.44
N PRO A 21 -13.82 60.36 -42.27
CA PRO A 21 -12.84 59.34 -42.59
C PRO A 21 -12.02 58.90 -41.37
N LEU A 22 -11.70 59.82 -40.41
CA LEU A 22 -10.97 59.49 -39.20
C LEU A 22 -11.80 58.59 -38.27
N THR A 23 -13.07 58.88 -38.08
CA THR A 23 -13.96 58.04 -37.25
C THR A 23 -14.15 56.64 -37.87
N LEU A 24 -14.29 56.55 -39.20
CA LEU A 24 -14.39 55.31 -39.91
C LEU A 24 -13.11 54.45 -39.77
N PHE A 25 -11.95 55.10 -39.91
CA PHE A 25 -10.65 54.44 -39.69
C PHE A 25 -10.47 53.92 -38.25
N ILE A 26 -10.87 54.71 -37.24
CA ILE A 26 -10.84 54.30 -35.84
C ILE A 26 -11.78 53.13 -35.59
N ILE A 27 -12.99 53.13 -36.16
CA ILE A 27 -13.93 52.02 -36.04
C ILE A 27 -13.37 50.73 -36.66
N VAL A 28 -12.74 50.85 -37.86
CA VAL A 28 -12.12 49.68 -38.52
C VAL A 28 -10.96 49.13 -37.67
N ILE A 29 -10.12 49.97 -37.08
CA ILE A 29 -9.05 49.54 -36.19
C ILE A 29 -9.62 48.86 -34.94
N LEU A 30 -10.61 49.45 -34.28
CA LEU A 30 -11.22 48.89 -33.10
C LEU A 30 -11.93 47.54 -33.37
N THR A 31 -12.62 47.41 -34.52
CA THR A 31 -13.26 46.15 -34.92
C THR A 31 -12.24 45.06 -35.22
N THR A 32 -11.14 45.37 -35.91
CA THR A 32 -10.07 44.39 -36.18
C THR A 32 -9.32 43.98 -34.93
N LEU A 33 -9.03 44.91 -34.00
CA LEU A 33 -8.43 44.58 -32.70
C LEU A 33 -9.38 43.75 -31.84
N SER A 34 -10.67 44.08 -31.81
CA SER A 34 -11.67 43.29 -31.08
C SER A 34 -11.81 41.88 -31.67
N ALA A 35 -11.87 41.74 -32.99
CA ALA A 35 -11.93 40.43 -33.64
C ALA A 35 -10.66 39.61 -33.33
N GLY A 36 -9.46 40.23 -33.32
CA GLY A 36 -8.21 39.60 -32.93
C GLY A 36 -8.23 39.13 -31.45
N ALA A 37 -8.73 39.95 -30.56
CA ALA A 37 -8.85 39.60 -29.14
C ALA A 37 -9.83 38.44 -28.93
N PHE A 38 -10.99 38.43 -29.61
CA PHE A 38 -11.94 37.31 -29.49
C PHE A 38 -11.38 36.00 -30.03
N THR A 39 -10.61 36.02 -31.12
CA THR A 39 -9.98 34.78 -31.65
C THR A 39 -8.90 34.28 -30.68
N MET A 40 -8.11 35.19 -30.07
CA MET A 40 -7.09 34.83 -29.07
C MET A 40 -7.74 34.21 -27.83
N ILE A 41 -8.79 34.81 -27.26
CA ILE A 41 -9.53 34.28 -26.10
C ILE A 41 -10.15 32.92 -26.46
N GLY A 42 -10.70 32.77 -27.68
CA GLY A 42 -11.24 31.50 -28.14
C GLY A 42 -10.18 30.39 -28.24
N SER A 43 -8.98 30.72 -28.71
CA SER A 43 -7.87 29.76 -28.77
C SER A 43 -7.34 29.38 -27.39
N GLU A 44 -7.21 30.34 -26.48
CA GLU A 44 -6.78 30.09 -25.10
C GLU A 44 -7.78 29.19 -24.34
N ARG A 45 -9.08 29.42 -24.53
CA ARG A 45 -10.11 28.55 -23.94
C ARG A 45 -9.99 27.12 -24.45
N ARG A 46 -9.84 26.90 -25.75
CA ARG A 46 -9.65 25.57 -26.33
C ARG A 46 -8.40 24.88 -25.76
N VAL A 47 -7.28 25.57 -25.69
CA VAL A 47 -6.04 25.03 -25.11
C VAL A 47 -6.23 24.65 -23.63
N ASN A 48 -6.94 25.47 -22.86
CA ASN A 48 -7.23 25.17 -21.46
C ASN A 48 -8.19 23.98 -21.30
N ASP A 49 -9.23 23.89 -22.16
CA ASP A 49 -10.16 22.76 -22.15
C ASP A 49 -9.44 21.46 -22.54
N ASP A 50 -8.57 21.49 -23.55
CA ASP A 50 -7.75 20.35 -23.95
C ASP A 50 -6.79 19.91 -22.84
N ARG A 51 -6.12 20.86 -22.17
CA ARG A 51 -5.25 20.57 -21.02
C ARG A 51 -6.03 19.94 -19.87
N LYS A 52 -7.21 20.43 -19.56
CA LYS A 52 -8.09 19.88 -18.53
C LYS A 52 -8.53 18.46 -18.90
N ALA A 53 -8.95 18.24 -20.14
CA ALA A 53 -9.34 16.92 -20.61
C ALA A 53 -8.18 15.90 -20.54
N GLN A 54 -6.95 16.32 -20.89
CA GLN A 54 -5.74 15.51 -20.75
C GLN A 54 -5.41 15.18 -19.29
N LEU A 55 -5.55 16.15 -18.38
CA LEU A 55 -5.37 15.91 -16.95
C LEU A 55 -6.42 14.95 -16.39
N ASP A 56 -7.69 15.13 -16.78
CA ASP A 56 -8.76 14.21 -16.38
C ASP A 56 -8.47 12.78 -16.86
N ALA A 57 -8.02 12.62 -18.10
CA ALA A 57 -7.64 11.32 -18.67
C ALA A 57 -6.45 10.70 -17.91
N TYR A 58 -5.44 11.51 -17.54
CA TYR A 58 -4.32 11.06 -16.70
C TYR A 58 -4.80 10.57 -15.32
N LEU A 59 -5.66 11.34 -14.66
CA LEU A 59 -6.21 10.96 -13.36
C LEU A 59 -7.05 9.68 -13.46
N MET A 60 -7.81 9.52 -14.53
CA MET A 60 -8.54 8.27 -14.79
C MET A 60 -7.60 7.08 -14.98
N ALA A 61 -6.49 7.26 -15.73
CA ALA A 61 -5.49 6.21 -15.88
C ALA A 61 -4.87 5.81 -14.54
N ARG A 62 -4.47 6.78 -13.72
CA ARG A 62 -3.92 6.53 -12.36
C ARG A 62 -4.94 5.84 -11.47
N THR A 63 -6.16 6.37 -11.38
CA THR A 63 -7.23 5.77 -10.56
C THR A 63 -7.56 4.35 -11.00
N GLY A 64 -7.60 4.12 -12.32
CA GLY A 64 -7.82 2.78 -12.86
C GLY A 64 -6.72 1.79 -12.46
N MET A 65 -5.47 2.20 -12.56
CA MET A 65 -4.32 1.40 -12.12
C MET A 65 -4.38 1.08 -10.62
N GLU A 66 -4.61 2.08 -9.79
CA GLU A 66 -4.70 1.92 -8.32
C GLU A 66 -5.86 1.00 -7.93
N ARG A 67 -7.04 1.15 -8.55
CA ARG A 67 -8.17 0.26 -8.33
C ARG A 67 -7.89 -1.17 -8.78
N PHE A 68 -7.20 -1.34 -9.92
CA PHE A 68 -6.82 -2.67 -10.40
C PHE A 68 -5.88 -3.37 -9.42
N ILE A 69 -4.84 -2.67 -8.95
CA ILE A 69 -3.89 -3.20 -7.96
C ILE A 69 -4.62 -3.49 -6.63
N GLY A 70 -5.45 -2.57 -6.16
CA GLY A 70 -6.22 -2.73 -4.92
C GLY A 70 -7.29 -3.83 -4.99
N SER A 71 -7.97 -4.00 -6.13
CA SER A 71 -8.96 -5.06 -6.30
C SER A 71 -8.33 -6.45 -6.27
N ARG A 72 -7.06 -6.56 -6.63
CA ARG A 72 -6.33 -7.81 -6.52
C ARG A 72 -6.02 -8.18 -5.09
N ALA A 73 -5.76 -7.21 -4.24
CA ALA A 73 -5.66 -7.44 -2.80
C ALA A 73 -6.99 -7.91 -2.20
N ALA A 74 -8.12 -7.40 -2.70
CA ALA A 74 -9.47 -7.73 -2.22
C ALA A 74 -10.02 -9.07 -2.74
N LEU A 75 -9.47 -9.63 -3.84
CA LEU A 75 -9.97 -10.86 -4.46
C LEU A 75 -9.43 -12.15 -3.80
N GLY A 76 -8.84 -12.06 -2.60
CA GLY A 76 -8.24 -13.19 -1.90
C GLY A 76 -7.18 -13.84 -2.78
N PHE A 77 -5.94 -13.44 -2.63
CA PHE A 77 -4.86 -14.00 -3.41
C PHE A 77 -4.71 -15.49 -3.11
N THR A 78 -5.08 -16.31 -4.06
CA THR A 78 -4.51 -17.64 -4.12
C THR A 78 -3.00 -17.49 -4.33
N SER A 79 -2.20 -18.39 -3.82
CA SER A 79 -0.75 -18.46 -4.06
C SER A 79 -0.38 -18.60 -5.57
N THR A 80 -1.36 -18.51 -6.44
CA THR A 80 -1.24 -18.63 -7.89
C THR A 80 -0.85 -17.27 -8.49
N PRO A 81 0.26 -17.20 -9.22
CA PRO A 81 0.66 -15.99 -9.92
C PRO A 81 -0.43 -15.51 -10.88
N PRO A 82 -0.53 -14.20 -11.11
CA PRO A 82 -1.42 -13.68 -12.15
C PRO A 82 -1.14 -14.31 -13.51
N ALA A 83 -2.16 -14.40 -14.35
CA ALA A 83 -2.01 -14.86 -15.72
C ALA A 83 -0.97 -14.01 -16.48
N ALA A 84 -0.38 -14.59 -17.54
CA ALA A 84 0.61 -13.89 -18.36
C ALA A 84 0.12 -12.57 -18.95
N VAL A 85 -1.18 -12.49 -19.23
CA VAL A 85 -1.88 -11.27 -19.65
C VAL A 85 -3.24 -11.21 -18.99
N GLU A 86 -3.54 -10.08 -18.39
CA GLU A 86 -4.86 -9.80 -17.85
C GLU A 86 -5.31 -8.40 -18.26
N SER A 87 -6.60 -8.23 -18.53
CA SER A 87 -7.18 -6.95 -18.90
C SER A 87 -8.54 -6.74 -18.25
N THR A 88 -8.82 -5.50 -17.88
CA THR A 88 -10.11 -5.08 -17.35
C THR A 88 -10.42 -3.65 -17.73
N THR A 89 -11.72 -3.33 -17.76
CA THR A 89 -12.19 -1.96 -17.95
C THR A 89 -12.89 -1.51 -16.67
N ILE A 90 -12.45 -0.39 -16.14
CA ILE A 90 -12.94 0.21 -14.90
C ILE A 90 -13.73 1.48 -15.25
N ALA A 91 -15.02 1.46 -15.00
CA ALA A 91 -15.87 2.64 -15.19
C ALA A 91 -15.54 3.72 -14.14
N LEU A 92 -15.39 4.96 -14.60
CA LEU A 92 -15.06 6.13 -13.78
C LEU A 92 -16.00 7.29 -14.11
N PRO A 93 -16.22 8.25 -13.21
CA PRO A 93 -17.03 9.42 -13.51
C PRO A 93 -16.50 10.22 -14.71
N GLY A 94 -17.29 10.28 -15.78
CA GLY A 94 -16.95 11.00 -17.01
C GLY A 94 -16.01 10.29 -17.96
N GLY A 95 -15.85 8.95 -17.83
CA GLY A 95 -15.04 8.13 -18.70
C GLY A 95 -14.77 6.74 -18.14
N TYR A 96 -13.63 6.17 -18.49
CA TYR A 96 -13.21 4.86 -18.04
C TYR A 96 -11.68 4.70 -18.09
N ALA A 97 -11.19 3.66 -17.46
CA ALA A 97 -9.80 3.24 -17.58
C ALA A 97 -9.75 1.78 -18.12
N GLU A 98 -8.92 1.56 -19.11
CA GLU A 98 -8.57 0.22 -19.63
C GLU A 98 -7.23 -0.18 -19.02
N VAL A 99 -7.23 -1.19 -18.17
CA VAL A 99 -6.02 -1.67 -17.51
C VAL A 99 -5.61 -2.99 -18.11
N VAL A 100 -4.36 -3.08 -18.53
CA VAL A 100 -3.75 -4.30 -19.06
C VAL A 100 -2.48 -4.57 -18.28
N MET A 101 -2.39 -5.75 -17.71
CA MET A 101 -1.18 -6.24 -17.06
C MET A 101 -0.55 -7.35 -17.93
N ARG A 102 0.77 -7.30 -18.06
CA ARG A 102 1.54 -8.34 -18.79
C ARG A 102 2.73 -8.79 -17.96
N VAL A 103 2.98 -10.10 -18.00
CA VAL A 103 4.21 -10.65 -17.42
C VAL A 103 5.41 -10.24 -18.27
N VAL A 104 6.44 -9.72 -17.62
CA VAL A 104 7.76 -9.43 -18.21
C VAL A 104 8.71 -10.60 -17.90
N ARG A 105 8.66 -11.08 -16.66
CA ARG A 105 9.37 -12.26 -16.20
C ARG A 105 8.44 -13.04 -15.26
N PRO A 106 8.14 -14.31 -15.54
CA PRO A 106 7.33 -15.13 -14.65
C PRO A 106 8.03 -15.31 -13.30
N PRO A 107 7.29 -15.47 -12.22
CA PRO A 107 7.88 -15.85 -10.95
C PRO A 107 8.41 -17.29 -11.04
N VAL A 108 9.57 -17.52 -10.42
CA VAL A 108 10.18 -18.85 -10.38
C VAL A 108 9.92 -19.50 -9.03
N ASP A 109 10.15 -18.73 -7.97
CA ASP A 109 9.97 -19.14 -6.58
C ASP A 109 9.83 -17.89 -5.69
N THR A 110 9.87 -18.08 -4.38
CA THR A 110 9.76 -17.01 -3.39
C THR A 110 10.93 -16.03 -3.41
N THR A 111 12.08 -16.42 -3.96
CA THR A 111 13.30 -15.60 -4.03
C THR A 111 13.38 -14.78 -5.30
N ILE A 112 12.76 -15.27 -6.39
CA ILE A 112 12.72 -14.60 -7.68
C ILE A 112 11.27 -14.17 -8.00
N PRO A 113 10.86 -12.99 -7.56
CA PRO A 113 9.50 -12.51 -7.78
C PRO A 113 9.20 -12.33 -9.27
N GLY A 114 7.96 -12.54 -9.64
CA GLY A 114 7.47 -12.21 -10.97
C GLY A 114 7.56 -10.72 -11.24
N LEU A 115 7.97 -10.34 -12.45
CA LEU A 115 7.97 -8.95 -12.90
C LEU A 115 6.84 -8.75 -13.91
N TYR A 116 6.01 -7.77 -13.66
CA TYR A 116 4.87 -7.40 -14.48
C TYR A 116 4.97 -5.94 -14.89
N VAL A 117 4.40 -5.61 -16.03
CA VAL A 117 4.08 -4.24 -16.42
C VAL A 117 2.58 -4.07 -16.40
N ILE A 118 2.11 -3.06 -15.67
CA ILE A 118 0.70 -2.67 -15.62
C ILE A 118 0.57 -1.39 -16.43
N ARG A 119 -0.30 -1.41 -17.43
CA ARG A 119 -0.59 -0.29 -18.29
C ARG A 119 -2.05 0.09 -18.12
N SER A 120 -2.31 1.35 -17.82
CA SER A 120 -3.67 1.88 -17.70
C SER A 120 -3.87 3.02 -18.68
N ARG A 121 -4.86 2.91 -19.56
CA ARG A 121 -5.29 3.93 -20.49
C ARG A 121 -6.55 4.58 -19.95
N GLY A 122 -6.45 5.81 -19.47
CA GLY A 122 -7.59 6.62 -19.08
C GLY A 122 -8.21 7.30 -20.29
N VAL A 123 -9.51 7.20 -20.41
CA VAL A 123 -10.31 7.72 -21.53
C VAL A 123 -11.37 8.66 -20.98
N LYS A 124 -11.24 9.95 -21.30
CA LYS A 124 -12.23 10.98 -20.99
C LYS A 124 -13.28 11.02 -22.10
N THR A 125 -14.55 10.96 -21.71
CA THR A 125 -15.66 11.03 -22.67
C THR A 125 -16.60 12.20 -22.36
N THR A 126 -17.27 12.69 -23.36
CA THR A 126 -18.42 13.58 -23.15
C THR A 126 -19.64 12.78 -22.72
N GLY A 127 -20.51 13.38 -21.90
CA GLY A 127 -21.84 12.86 -21.66
C GLY A 127 -22.67 12.92 -22.96
N GLY A 128 -23.27 11.81 -23.35
CA GLY A 128 -24.10 11.71 -24.54
C GLY A 128 -24.19 10.29 -25.08
N THR A 129 -25.09 10.06 -26.02
CA THR A 129 -25.23 8.76 -26.69
C THR A 129 -25.19 9.00 -28.20
N PRO A 130 -24.13 8.61 -28.91
CA PRO A 130 -22.90 7.96 -28.37
C PRO A 130 -21.97 8.92 -27.64
N ALA A 131 -21.25 8.39 -26.65
CA ALA A 131 -20.20 9.14 -25.97
C ALA A 131 -19.01 9.40 -26.91
N VAL A 132 -18.49 10.62 -26.93
CA VAL A 132 -17.33 11.00 -27.75
C VAL A 132 -16.08 11.09 -26.87
N VAL A 133 -15.01 10.46 -27.29
CA VAL A 133 -13.71 10.56 -26.64
C VAL A 133 -13.14 11.96 -26.84
N THR A 134 -12.82 12.64 -25.74
CA THR A 134 -12.25 13.99 -25.74
C THR A 134 -10.76 14.03 -25.45
N ALA A 135 -10.27 13.07 -24.66
CA ALA A 135 -8.86 12.93 -24.36
C ALA A 135 -8.53 11.51 -23.93
N GLU A 136 -7.29 11.11 -24.15
CA GLU A 136 -6.73 9.84 -23.72
C GLU A 136 -5.34 10.04 -23.15
N ARG A 137 -5.03 9.30 -22.08
CA ARG A 137 -3.69 9.27 -21.50
C ARG A 137 -3.37 7.87 -21.02
N THR A 138 -2.14 7.43 -21.26
CA THR A 138 -1.70 6.11 -20.83
C THR A 138 -0.56 6.26 -19.84
N VAL A 139 -0.69 5.58 -18.68
CA VAL A 139 0.39 5.43 -17.69
C VAL A 139 0.77 3.96 -17.62
N ALA A 140 2.02 3.69 -17.36
CA ALA A 140 2.52 2.34 -17.14
C ALA A 140 3.40 2.32 -15.89
N GLU A 141 3.37 1.21 -15.16
CA GLU A 141 4.16 1.01 -13.97
C GLU A 141 4.62 -0.44 -13.91
N TYR A 142 5.87 -0.64 -13.49
CA TYR A 142 6.35 -1.97 -13.20
C TYR A 142 5.92 -2.39 -11.81
N ALA A 143 5.46 -3.64 -11.67
CA ALA A 143 5.11 -4.24 -10.41
C ALA A 143 5.78 -5.61 -10.28
N ARG A 144 6.15 -5.97 -9.06
CA ARG A 144 6.58 -7.32 -8.75
C ARG A 144 5.40 -8.09 -8.17
N PHE A 145 5.24 -9.33 -8.57
CA PHE A 145 4.37 -10.26 -7.87
C PHE A 145 5.19 -10.94 -6.79
N GLN A 146 4.81 -10.74 -5.56
CA GLN A 146 5.44 -11.32 -4.40
C GLN A 146 4.58 -12.46 -3.89
N PHE A 147 5.18 -13.66 -3.79
CA PHE A 147 4.54 -14.74 -3.06
C PHE A 147 4.54 -14.43 -1.57
N ALA A 148 3.46 -14.74 -0.91
CA ALA A 148 3.50 -14.81 0.54
C ALA A 148 4.32 -16.04 0.91
N SER A 149 5.43 -15.84 1.56
CA SER A 149 6.15 -16.92 2.18
C SER A 149 6.55 -16.49 3.59
N ILE A 150 5.75 -16.91 4.54
CA ILE A 150 6.21 -17.04 5.91
C ILE A 150 6.26 -18.53 6.19
N GLU A 151 7.45 -19.10 6.18
CA GLU A 151 7.65 -20.45 6.67
C GLU A 151 7.52 -20.45 8.20
N VAL A 152 6.43 -21.02 8.67
CA VAL A 152 6.18 -21.17 10.11
C VAL A 152 6.88 -22.45 10.59
N LYS A 153 7.98 -22.27 11.31
CA LYS A 153 8.79 -23.40 11.85
C LYS A 153 8.31 -23.86 13.21
N SER A 154 7.55 -23.03 13.91
CA SER A 154 7.07 -23.30 15.28
C SER A 154 5.86 -22.43 15.62
N ALA A 155 5.12 -22.80 16.65
CA ALA A 155 4.09 -21.92 17.21
C ALA A 155 4.69 -20.59 17.70
N TRP A 156 5.90 -20.62 18.25
CA TRP A 156 6.66 -19.41 18.60
C TRP A 156 8.12 -19.55 18.22
N THR A 157 8.55 -18.76 17.24
CA THR A 157 9.97 -18.58 16.89
C THR A 157 10.51 -17.36 17.63
N ALA A 158 11.43 -17.55 18.56
CA ALA A 158 12.07 -16.47 19.33
C ALA A 158 13.55 -16.37 18.97
N MET A 159 13.89 -15.44 18.07
CA MET A 159 15.24 -15.31 17.49
C MET A 159 16.31 -14.86 18.48
N ALA A 160 15.91 -14.28 19.60
CA ALA A 160 16.79 -13.85 20.70
C ALA A 160 16.71 -14.75 21.93
N GLY A 161 15.99 -15.89 21.83
CA GLY A 161 15.71 -16.79 22.94
C GLY A 161 14.37 -16.54 23.60
N LEU A 162 13.93 -17.51 24.41
CA LEU A 162 12.63 -17.48 25.08
C LEU A 162 12.76 -17.98 26.51
N THR A 163 12.29 -17.15 27.44
CA THR A 163 12.13 -17.52 28.86
C THR A 163 10.67 -17.76 29.16
N LYS A 164 10.35 -18.93 29.70
CA LYS A 164 9.01 -19.23 30.19
C LYS A 164 9.02 -19.26 31.73
N ASN A 165 8.31 -18.30 32.32
CA ASN A 165 8.13 -18.22 33.76
C ASN A 165 6.76 -18.82 34.14
N GLY A 166 6.72 -19.56 35.25
CA GLY A 166 5.48 -20.19 35.73
C GLY A 166 5.13 -21.54 35.10
N GLY A 167 4.19 -22.23 35.72
CA GLY A 167 3.83 -23.63 35.43
C GLY A 167 2.64 -23.84 34.52
N SER A 168 1.88 -22.80 34.23
CA SER A 168 0.65 -22.92 33.43
C SER A 168 0.85 -22.34 32.03
N GLY A 169 0.04 -22.85 31.12
CA GLY A 169 0.04 -22.43 29.71
C GLY A 169 0.72 -23.40 28.76
N THR A 170 0.31 -23.36 27.52
CA THR A 170 0.67 -24.30 26.47
C THR A 170 1.38 -23.52 25.35
N LEU A 171 2.53 -24.06 24.91
CA LEU A 171 3.21 -23.66 23.69
C LEU A 171 3.18 -24.89 22.77
N THR A 172 2.26 -24.93 21.79
CA THR A 172 2.03 -26.14 21.02
C THR A 172 2.14 -25.90 19.52
N GLY A 173 2.98 -26.70 18.85
CA GLY A 173 3.14 -26.76 17.41
C GLY A 173 2.20 -27.76 16.73
N TYR A 174 1.32 -28.43 17.46
CA TYR A 174 0.26 -29.23 16.86
C TYR A 174 -0.75 -28.31 16.20
N ASP A 175 -1.06 -28.58 14.93
CA ASP A 175 -1.97 -27.73 14.16
C ASP A 175 -3.39 -27.78 14.68
N ALA A 176 -3.89 -26.66 15.18
CA ALA A 176 -5.25 -26.56 15.71
C ALA A 176 -6.32 -26.64 14.61
N CYS A 177 -5.96 -26.32 13.37
CA CYS A 177 -6.81 -26.47 12.20
C CYS A 177 -6.84 -27.93 11.70
N GLY A 178 -5.74 -28.65 11.89
CA GLY A 178 -5.60 -30.04 11.43
C GLY A 178 -5.39 -30.18 9.92
N ALA A 179 -5.09 -29.08 9.21
CA ALA A 179 -4.84 -29.09 7.77
C ALA A 179 -3.38 -29.41 7.42
N GLU A 180 -2.46 -29.10 8.34
CA GLU A 180 -1.03 -29.21 8.13
C GLU A 180 -0.36 -30.12 9.17
N SER A 181 0.87 -30.57 8.86
CA SER A 181 1.69 -31.32 9.80
C SER A 181 2.10 -30.45 10.99
N ALA A 182 2.35 -31.11 12.14
CA ALA A 182 2.83 -30.43 13.33
C ALA A 182 4.19 -29.75 13.06
N VAL A 183 4.35 -28.53 13.53
CA VAL A 183 5.60 -27.77 13.59
C VAL A 183 6.21 -27.88 14.99
N ALA A 184 7.36 -27.24 15.22
CA ALA A 184 7.91 -27.20 16.56
C ALA A 184 7.00 -26.39 17.52
N GLY A 185 6.99 -26.74 18.80
CA GLY A 185 6.33 -25.91 19.80
C GLY A 185 7.01 -24.56 19.93
N VAL A 186 8.34 -24.57 20.00
CA VAL A 186 9.20 -23.39 20.09
C VAL A 186 10.42 -23.56 19.20
N ALA A 187 10.86 -22.49 18.51
CA ALA A 187 12.13 -22.42 17.81
C ALA A 187 12.97 -21.29 18.42
N VAL A 188 14.25 -21.61 18.79
CA VAL A 188 15.15 -20.70 19.50
C VAL A 188 16.60 -20.90 19.02
N PRO A 189 17.47 -19.90 19.16
CA PRO A 189 18.92 -20.11 19.00
C PRO A 189 19.47 -21.10 20.04
N ASN A 190 20.66 -21.63 19.84
CA ASN A 190 21.30 -22.50 20.83
C ASN A 190 21.59 -21.75 22.14
N VAL A 191 21.97 -20.50 22.04
CA VAL A 191 22.23 -19.58 23.17
C VAL A 191 21.63 -18.22 22.83
N PRO A 192 20.80 -17.62 23.72
CA PRO A 192 20.44 -18.08 25.06
C PRO A 192 19.47 -19.27 25.11
N GLY A 193 18.84 -19.64 24.00
CA GLY A 193 17.98 -20.82 23.92
C GLY A 193 16.61 -20.67 24.58
N TYR A 194 16.05 -21.81 24.98
CA TYR A 194 14.82 -21.89 25.76
C TYR A 194 15.14 -22.14 27.22
N THR A 195 14.62 -21.30 28.08
CA THR A 195 14.74 -21.46 29.55
C THR A 195 13.37 -21.52 30.17
N GLN A 196 13.22 -22.35 31.20
CA GLN A 196 11.97 -22.47 31.95
C GLN A 196 12.24 -22.38 33.44
N SER A 197 11.46 -21.55 34.12
CA SER A 197 11.49 -21.41 35.57
C SER A 197 10.06 -21.63 36.11
N GLY A 198 9.94 -22.55 37.07
CA GLY A 198 8.66 -22.91 37.67
C GLY A 198 7.77 -23.77 36.78
N GLY A 199 7.15 -24.79 37.38
CA GLY A 199 6.21 -25.68 36.70
C GLY A 199 6.80 -26.72 35.75
N THR A 200 5.94 -27.59 35.22
CA THR A 200 6.30 -28.77 34.42
C THR A 200 5.78 -28.73 32.99
N SER A 201 5.05 -27.67 32.62
CA SER A 201 4.47 -27.54 31.27
C SER A 201 5.58 -27.20 30.26
N VAL A 202 6.00 -28.19 29.48
CA VAL A 202 6.99 -28.08 28.41
C VAL A 202 6.30 -27.78 27.07
N PRO A 203 7.01 -27.17 26.10
CA PRO A 203 6.48 -27.04 24.75
C PRO A 203 6.11 -28.39 24.14
N GLU A 204 5.08 -28.38 23.28
CA GLU A 204 4.59 -29.55 22.55
C GLU A 204 4.74 -29.29 21.04
N GLY A 205 4.99 -30.35 20.27
CA GLY A 205 5.15 -30.25 18.81
C GLY A 205 6.16 -31.26 18.26
N ALA A 206 6.46 -31.13 17.01
CA ALA A 206 7.40 -32.01 16.31
C ALA A 206 8.50 -31.20 15.57
N PRO A 207 9.64 -30.94 16.22
CA PRO A 207 10.04 -31.29 17.60
C PRO A 207 9.41 -30.38 18.66
N LYS A 208 9.53 -30.72 19.94
CA LYS A 208 9.06 -29.84 21.02
C LYS A 208 9.80 -28.50 21.02
N ILE A 209 11.14 -28.54 20.89
CA ILE A 209 12.02 -27.38 20.77
C ILE A 209 12.92 -27.59 19.56
N LEU A 210 12.88 -26.64 18.65
CA LEU A 210 13.78 -26.58 17.50
C LEU A 210 14.95 -25.62 17.81
N HIS A 211 16.15 -26.14 17.79
CA HIS A 211 17.35 -25.32 17.94
C HIS A 211 17.84 -24.84 16.56
N MET A 212 17.86 -23.53 16.36
CA MET A 212 18.17 -22.88 15.09
C MET A 212 19.67 -22.55 14.88
N GLY A 213 20.54 -23.05 15.77
CA GLY A 213 21.96 -22.80 15.69
C GLY A 213 22.41 -21.51 16.41
N ASN A 214 23.54 -20.96 15.95
CA ASN A 214 24.04 -19.70 16.49
C ASN A 214 23.21 -18.48 15.94
N ALA A 215 23.55 -17.27 16.37
CA ALA A 215 22.82 -16.05 16.00
C ALA A 215 22.72 -15.85 14.46
N THR A 216 23.81 -16.11 13.73
CA THR A 216 23.82 -15.98 12.25
C THR A 216 22.95 -17.05 11.59
N GLN A 217 23.04 -18.29 12.05
CA GLN A 217 22.22 -19.38 11.55
C GLN A 217 20.73 -19.11 11.85
N THR A 218 20.41 -18.64 13.05
CA THR A 218 19.07 -18.24 13.43
C THR A 218 18.53 -17.12 12.54
N ALA A 219 19.33 -16.08 12.28
CA ALA A 219 18.93 -14.97 11.42
C ALA A 219 18.64 -15.44 9.98
N ASN A 220 19.41 -16.39 9.47
CA ASN A 220 19.24 -16.94 8.13
C ASN A 220 18.12 -17.99 8.05
N SER A 221 17.78 -18.65 9.15
CA SER A 221 16.74 -19.68 9.18
C SER A 221 15.32 -19.12 9.06
N VAL A 222 15.10 -17.85 9.35
CA VAL A 222 13.82 -17.18 9.21
C VAL A 222 13.79 -16.37 7.91
N GLU A 223 13.10 -16.87 6.91
CA GLU A 223 13.05 -16.29 5.56
C GLU A 223 12.03 -15.13 5.50
N ILE A 224 12.31 -14.04 6.22
CA ILE A 224 11.51 -12.81 6.20
C ILE A 224 12.42 -11.65 5.81
N ASP A 225 12.03 -10.87 4.81
CA ASP A 225 12.67 -9.59 4.48
C ASP A 225 12.29 -8.52 5.52
N TRP A 226 12.84 -8.67 6.73
CA TRP A 226 12.54 -7.78 7.85
C TRP A 226 12.97 -6.34 7.58
N ASN A 227 14.08 -6.15 6.89
CA ASN A 227 14.54 -4.82 6.48
C ASN A 227 13.54 -4.13 5.54
N GLY A 228 13.02 -4.85 4.56
CA GLY A 228 11.98 -4.36 3.67
C GLY A 228 10.66 -4.06 4.38
N ILE A 229 10.30 -4.88 5.38
CA ILE A 229 9.08 -4.67 6.20
C ILE A 229 9.21 -3.40 7.03
N VAL A 230 10.30 -3.24 7.78
CA VAL A 230 10.52 -2.06 8.65
C VAL A 230 10.58 -0.77 7.85
N ASN A 231 11.18 -0.79 6.66
CA ASN A 231 11.29 0.39 5.80
C ASN A 231 10.08 0.59 4.87
N GLY A 232 9.07 -0.28 4.93
CA GLY A 232 7.78 -0.11 4.25
C GLY A 232 7.79 -0.38 2.74
N TYR A 233 8.72 -1.20 2.23
CA TYR A 233 8.74 -1.57 0.80
C TYR A 233 8.51 -3.06 0.51
N SER A 234 8.44 -3.91 1.53
CA SER A 234 8.13 -5.34 1.32
C SER A 234 6.66 -5.67 1.53
N ILE A 235 6.03 -5.08 2.54
CA ILE A 235 4.63 -5.30 2.90
C ILE A 235 3.97 -3.93 3.09
N GLN A 236 2.83 -3.72 2.43
CA GLN A 236 2.00 -2.54 2.66
C GLN A 236 1.00 -2.86 3.77
N PRO A 237 1.02 -2.15 4.90
CA PRO A 237 0.03 -2.33 5.93
C PRO A 237 -1.31 -1.72 5.49
N ASP A 238 -2.41 -2.37 5.88
CA ASP A 238 -3.75 -1.80 5.77
C ASP A 238 -3.93 -0.68 6.80
N ILE A 239 -3.30 -0.86 7.96
CA ILE A 239 -3.34 0.11 9.06
C ILE A 239 -1.91 0.33 9.57
N GLU A 240 -1.51 1.60 9.61
CA GLU A 240 -0.24 2.02 10.20
C GLU A 240 -0.49 2.80 11.50
N TYR A 241 -0.01 2.28 12.62
CA TYR A 241 -0.18 2.88 13.94
C TYR A 241 1.16 3.44 14.46
N PRO A 242 1.19 4.66 15.04
CA PRO A 242 0.06 5.53 15.44
C PRO A 242 -0.40 6.47 14.32
N GLY A 243 -0.52 6.26 13.15
CA GLY A 243 -1.08 7.13 12.10
C GLY A 243 -2.55 6.85 11.81
N GLY A 244 -2.96 5.58 11.95
CA GLY A 244 -4.32 5.12 11.79
C GLY A 244 -4.98 4.79 13.14
N SER A 245 -6.29 4.54 13.10
CA SER A 245 -7.05 4.06 14.26
C SER A 245 -6.96 2.55 14.39
N TRP A 246 -6.91 2.05 15.63
CA TRP A 246 -7.07 0.61 15.88
C TRP A 246 -8.46 0.17 15.41
N PRO A 247 -8.60 -1.01 14.79
CA PRO A 247 -9.89 -1.49 14.32
C PRO A 247 -10.95 -1.56 15.43
N THR A 248 -12.17 -1.19 15.08
CA THR A 248 -13.31 -1.18 15.99
C THR A 248 -13.98 -2.55 16.08
N SER A 249 -14.91 -2.72 17.01
CA SER A 249 -15.69 -3.95 17.10
C SER A 249 -16.52 -4.26 15.85
N SER A 250 -16.92 -3.21 15.10
CA SER A 250 -17.62 -3.38 13.82
C SER A 250 -16.70 -3.95 12.73
N ASP A 251 -15.43 -3.53 12.69
CA ASP A 251 -14.46 -4.05 11.74
C ASP A 251 -14.16 -5.52 12.04
N TRP A 252 -14.01 -5.87 13.33
CA TRP A 252 -13.81 -7.26 13.76
C TRP A 252 -15.03 -8.16 13.58
N ALA A 253 -16.23 -7.60 13.38
CA ALA A 253 -17.44 -8.39 13.11
C ALA A 253 -17.46 -8.97 11.69
N ASP A 254 -16.73 -8.38 10.73
CA ASP A 254 -16.60 -8.92 9.38
C ASP A 254 -15.64 -10.12 9.39
N PRO A 255 -16.07 -11.35 9.11
CA PRO A 255 -15.23 -12.54 9.14
C PRO A 255 -14.07 -12.51 8.14
N GLU A 256 -14.21 -11.76 7.06
CA GLU A 256 -13.20 -11.60 6.01
C GLU A 256 -12.16 -10.50 6.33
N PHE A 257 -12.34 -9.75 7.40
CA PHE A 257 -11.40 -8.70 7.80
C PHE A 257 -10.18 -9.29 8.51
N TRP A 258 -9.09 -9.49 7.77
CA TRP A 258 -7.79 -9.98 8.23
C TRP A 258 -6.69 -8.97 7.91
N PRO A 259 -6.66 -7.80 8.59
CA PRO A 259 -5.78 -6.71 8.23
C PRO A 259 -4.32 -7.01 8.53
N ILE A 260 -3.44 -6.33 7.80
CA ILE A 260 -2.05 -6.15 8.14
C ILE A 260 -1.93 -4.84 8.92
N ILE A 261 -1.63 -4.96 10.20
CA ILE A 261 -1.45 -3.82 11.09
C ILE A 261 0.04 -3.66 11.37
N ARG A 262 0.62 -2.51 11.01
CA ARG A 262 2.00 -2.17 11.33
C ARG A 262 2.05 -1.12 12.43
N VAL A 263 2.83 -1.40 13.46
CA VAL A 263 3.11 -0.50 14.57
C VAL A 263 4.58 -0.13 14.56
N ASN A 264 4.88 1.15 14.50
CA ASN A 264 6.24 1.66 14.55
C ASN A 264 6.63 1.97 15.99
N GLY A 265 7.57 1.20 16.53
CA GLY A 265 8.05 1.27 17.91
C GLY A 265 7.46 0.21 18.82
N ASP A 266 7.54 0.45 20.13
CA ASP A 266 7.02 -0.43 21.18
C ASP A 266 5.49 -0.34 21.24
N PHE A 267 4.85 -1.46 21.58
CA PHE A 267 3.41 -1.55 21.58
C PHE A 267 2.86 -2.46 22.68
N SER A 268 1.70 -2.07 23.22
CA SER A 268 0.89 -2.94 24.08
C SER A 268 -0.42 -3.24 23.39
N LEU A 269 -0.75 -4.52 23.24
CA LEU A 269 -1.96 -4.96 22.52
C LEU A 269 -3.22 -4.46 23.23
N PRO A 270 -3.99 -3.51 22.62
CA PRO A 270 -5.09 -2.85 23.33
C PRO A 270 -6.36 -3.70 23.40
N ALA A 271 -6.59 -4.57 22.42
CA ALA A 271 -7.79 -5.38 22.27
C ALA A 271 -7.48 -6.69 21.54
N ASP A 272 -8.44 -7.60 21.55
CA ASP A 272 -8.41 -8.81 20.74
C ASP A 272 -8.41 -8.45 19.25
N GLY A 273 -7.83 -9.33 18.43
CA GLY A 273 -7.78 -9.10 17.00
C GLY A 273 -7.35 -10.33 16.20
N ARG A 274 -7.22 -10.12 14.89
CA ARG A 274 -6.76 -11.14 13.95
C ARG A 274 -6.03 -10.49 12.77
N GLY A 275 -5.41 -11.32 11.96
CA GLY A 275 -4.60 -10.88 10.82
C GLY A 275 -3.11 -10.89 11.12
N THR A 276 -2.36 -10.02 10.47
CA THR A 276 -0.93 -9.89 10.71
C THR A 276 -0.63 -8.63 11.51
N LEU A 277 -0.07 -8.82 12.70
CA LEU A 277 0.44 -7.74 13.54
C LEU A 277 1.96 -7.63 13.39
N ILE A 278 2.43 -6.51 12.90
CA ILE A 278 3.84 -6.16 12.73
C ILE A 278 4.19 -5.08 13.74
N VAL A 279 5.09 -5.38 14.68
CA VAL A 279 5.58 -4.41 15.68
C VAL A 279 7.08 -4.26 15.49
N THR A 280 7.56 -3.07 15.13
CA THR A 280 8.98 -2.84 14.86
C THR A 280 9.85 -2.79 16.13
N GLY A 281 9.25 -2.46 17.27
CA GLY A 281 9.84 -2.47 18.61
C GLY A 281 9.48 -3.72 19.42
N ASN A 282 9.29 -3.54 20.73
CA ASN A 282 8.85 -4.58 21.65
C ASN A 282 7.33 -4.69 21.68
N LEU A 283 6.81 -5.88 21.92
CA LEU A 283 5.38 -6.12 22.09
C LEU A 283 5.08 -6.62 23.51
N ASP A 284 4.13 -5.96 24.16
CA ASP A 284 3.53 -6.45 25.41
C ASP A 284 2.11 -6.94 25.18
N ILE A 285 1.84 -8.18 25.58
CA ILE A 285 0.49 -8.77 25.58
C ILE A 285 0.06 -8.96 27.01
N GLY A 286 -0.65 -7.98 27.55
CA GLY A 286 -1.18 -8.00 28.92
C GLY A 286 -2.62 -8.47 28.99
N GLY A 287 -3.10 -8.81 30.20
CA GLY A 287 -4.51 -9.13 30.46
C GLY A 287 -4.95 -10.48 29.90
N SER A 288 -6.14 -10.53 29.28
CA SER A 288 -6.73 -11.74 28.67
C SER A 288 -6.96 -11.51 27.18
N ARG A 289 -5.88 -11.16 26.47
CA ARG A 289 -5.94 -10.83 25.05
C ARG A 289 -5.89 -12.07 24.17
N GLN A 290 -6.58 -11.97 23.02
CA GLN A 290 -6.58 -13.01 22.00
C GLN A 290 -6.10 -12.42 20.66
N TRP A 291 -5.25 -13.18 19.97
CA TRP A 291 -4.85 -12.87 18.60
C TRP A 291 -4.95 -14.11 17.73
N ARG A 292 -5.50 -13.94 16.52
CA ARG A 292 -5.56 -15.01 15.52
C ARG A 292 -4.78 -14.61 14.28
N GLY A 293 -3.83 -15.44 13.86
CA GLY A 293 -2.99 -15.21 12.70
C GLY A 293 -1.53 -15.06 13.07
N ILE A 294 -0.86 -14.04 12.53
CA ILE A 294 0.59 -13.88 12.62
C ILE A 294 0.97 -12.66 13.46
N ILE A 295 1.93 -12.84 14.34
CA ILE A 295 2.56 -11.75 15.09
C ILE A 295 4.05 -11.71 14.73
N LEU A 296 4.51 -10.59 14.17
CA LEU A 296 5.91 -10.31 13.84
C LEU A 296 6.42 -9.18 14.74
N VAL A 297 7.44 -9.46 15.55
CA VAL A 297 7.98 -8.50 16.53
C VAL A 297 9.47 -8.30 16.30
N GLY A 298 9.88 -7.05 16.10
CA GLY A 298 11.28 -6.66 15.95
C GLY A 298 12.07 -6.92 17.22
N GLY A 299 11.56 -6.46 18.35
CA GLY A 299 12.13 -6.61 19.69
C GLY A 299 11.69 -7.88 20.41
N ALA A 300 11.69 -7.81 21.73
CA ALA A 300 11.17 -8.88 22.58
C ALA A 300 9.63 -8.82 22.64
N LEU A 301 9.02 -9.99 22.80
CA LEU A 301 7.63 -10.11 23.17
C LEU A 301 7.53 -10.50 24.63
N THR A 302 6.83 -9.70 25.42
CA THR A 302 6.49 -9.99 26.82
C THR A 302 5.00 -10.34 26.90
N SER A 303 4.69 -11.46 27.54
CA SER A 303 3.31 -11.93 27.67
C SER A 303 2.96 -12.15 29.15
N ASN A 304 2.04 -11.33 29.65
CA ASN A 304 1.55 -11.40 31.03
C ASN A 304 0.02 -11.56 31.05
N GLY A 305 -0.51 -12.41 31.95
CA GLY A 305 -1.96 -12.67 32.04
C GLY A 305 -2.39 -13.94 31.33
N ASN A 306 -3.67 -14.01 30.93
CA ASN A 306 -4.28 -15.20 30.33
C ASN A 306 -4.51 -14.99 28.82
N ASN A 307 -3.41 -15.00 28.07
CA ASN A 307 -3.41 -14.66 26.64
C ASN A 307 -3.54 -15.90 25.75
N THR A 308 -4.19 -15.74 24.62
CA THR A 308 -4.28 -16.78 23.58
C THR A 308 -3.79 -16.22 22.25
N VAL A 309 -2.87 -16.94 21.60
CA VAL A 309 -2.49 -16.70 20.22
C VAL A 309 -2.71 -17.99 19.44
N ASP A 310 -3.61 -17.91 18.46
CA ASP A 310 -3.87 -18.97 17.49
C ASP A 310 -3.25 -18.59 16.15
N GLY A 311 -2.21 -19.29 15.73
CA GLY A 311 -1.46 -18.98 14.52
C GLY A 311 0.04 -19.14 14.67
N ALA A 312 0.81 -18.07 14.51
CA ALA A 312 2.27 -18.10 14.68
C ALA A 312 2.83 -16.79 15.22
N VAL A 313 3.86 -16.91 16.04
CA VAL A 313 4.61 -15.77 16.57
C VAL A 313 6.06 -15.85 16.15
N ILE A 314 6.62 -14.73 15.67
CA ILE A 314 8.05 -14.57 15.40
C ILE A 314 8.52 -13.30 16.11
N SER A 315 9.40 -13.43 17.11
CA SER A 315 9.94 -12.33 17.90
C SER A 315 11.46 -12.25 17.79
N GLY A 316 12.01 -11.06 18.06
CA GLY A 316 13.44 -10.82 17.96
C GLY A 316 13.95 -10.56 16.54
N LEU A 317 13.06 -10.18 15.61
CA LEU A 317 13.40 -9.98 14.19
C LEU A 317 14.45 -8.89 13.95
N ASN A 318 14.64 -7.94 14.89
CA ASN A 318 15.69 -6.92 14.79
C ASN A 318 17.11 -7.50 14.86
N VAL A 319 17.29 -8.75 15.27
CA VAL A 319 18.54 -9.50 15.13
C VAL A 319 18.98 -9.57 13.65
N LYS A 320 18.02 -9.64 12.69
CA LYS A 320 18.30 -9.60 11.24
C LYS A 320 18.88 -8.24 10.79
N LEU A 321 18.66 -7.19 11.55
CA LEU A 321 19.24 -5.85 11.33
C LEU A 321 20.56 -5.65 12.07
N GLY A 322 21.10 -6.70 12.72
CA GLY A 322 22.30 -6.63 13.52
C GLY A 322 22.11 -6.02 14.91
N MET A 323 20.86 -5.84 15.35
CA MET A 323 20.56 -5.26 16.67
C MET A 323 20.60 -6.33 17.75
N SER A 324 21.03 -5.93 18.96
CA SER A 324 20.91 -6.77 20.16
C SER A 324 19.48 -6.72 20.67
N VAL A 325 18.87 -7.89 20.83
CA VAL A 325 17.50 -8.05 21.33
C VAL A 325 17.52 -8.95 22.56
N PRO A 326 16.85 -8.58 23.65
CA PRO A 326 16.72 -9.46 24.81
C PRO A 326 15.81 -10.66 24.49
N PRO A 327 15.94 -11.78 25.22
CA PRO A 327 15.01 -12.89 25.10
C PRO A 327 13.56 -12.46 25.35
N SER A 328 12.62 -13.05 24.62
CA SER A 328 11.19 -12.89 24.88
C SER A 328 10.80 -13.59 26.19
N ASP A 329 9.77 -13.08 26.86
CA ASP A 329 9.34 -13.59 28.18
C ASP A 329 7.86 -13.99 28.17
N VAL A 330 7.63 -15.26 28.47
CA VAL A 330 6.29 -15.76 28.80
C VAL A 330 6.14 -15.70 30.32
N GLY A 331 5.69 -14.53 30.80
CA GLY A 331 5.55 -14.27 32.24
C GLY A 331 4.43 -15.08 32.95
N ASN A 332 3.90 -14.56 34.04
CA ASN A 332 2.91 -15.24 34.87
C ASN A 332 1.49 -15.29 34.22
N GLY A 333 0.70 -16.32 34.54
CA GLY A 333 -0.67 -16.54 34.08
C GLY A 333 -0.80 -17.73 33.13
N THR A 334 -2.03 -18.06 32.77
CA THR A 334 -2.34 -19.16 31.82
C THR A 334 -2.30 -18.61 30.39
N LYS A 335 -1.40 -19.13 29.57
CA LYS A 335 -1.22 -18.70 28.20
C LYS A 335 -1.35 -19.87 27.24
N THR A 336 -1.90 -19.59 26.06
CA THR A 336 -1.98 -20.57 24.98
C THR A 336 -1.41 -19.94 23.72
N TYR A 337 -0.28 -20.48 23.27
CA TYR A 337 0.31 -20.17 21.97
C TYR A 337 0.25 -21.45 21.14
N ARG A 338 -0.58 -21.44 20.14
CA ARG A 338 -0.95 -22.63 19.38
C ARG A 338 -0.80 -22.38 17.90
N TYR A 339 -0.05 -23.26 17.23
CA TYR A 339 -0.01 -23.23 15.78
C TYR A 339 -1.41 -23.50 15.22
N ASN A 340 -1.81 -22.68 14.24
CA ASN A 340 -3.06 -22.81 13.51
C ASN A 340 -2.82 -22.44 12.06
N SER A 341 -2.69 -23.44 11.19
CA SER A 341 -2.38 -23.25 9.77
C SER A 341 -3.45 -22.46 9.04
N CYS A 342 -4.71 -22.60 9.38
CA CYS A 342 -5.81 -21.87 8.75
C CYS A 342 -5.77 -20.37 9.10
N ASP A 343 -5.50 -20.03 10.36
CA ASP A 343 -5.39 -18.65 10.79
C ASP A 343 -4.12 -18.00 10.21
N VAL A 344 -3.02 -18.76 10.09
CA VAL A 344 -1.81 -18.34 9.40
C VAL A 344 -2.10 -18.07 7.92
N ALA A 345 -2.76 -18.98 7.22
CA ALA A 345 -3.12 -18.81 5.81
C ALA A 345 -4.00 -17.57 5.59
N SER A 346 -5.01 -17.36 6.46
CA SER A 346 -5.86 -16.18 6.39
C SER A 346 -5.09 -14.88 6.61
N ALA A 347 -4.15 -14.88 7.57
CA ALA A 347 -3.31 -13.71 7.86
C ALA A 347 -2.30 -13.39 6.75
N VAL A 348 -1.78 -14.42 6.05
CA VAL A 348 -0.80 -14.28 4.96
C VAL A 348 -1.44 -13.77 3.67
N ASN A 349 -2.75 -13.91 3.48
CA ASN A 349 -3.42 -13.49 2.26
C ASN A 349 -3.14 -12.02 1.87
N GLY A 350 -2.89 -11.15 2.84
CA GLY A 350 -2.47 -9.77 2.59
C GLY A 350 -1.01 -9.59 2.12
N PHE A 351 -0.14 -10.61 2.24
CA PHE A 351 1.26 -10.52 1.80
C PHE A 351 1.47 -10.86 0.33
N VAL A 352 0.48 -11.50 -0.29
CA VAL A 352 0.51 -11.85 -1.71
C VAL A 352 -0.01 -10.67 -2.49
N GLY A 353 0.75 -10.15 -3.43
CA GLY A 353 0.23 -9.04 -4.20
C GLY A 353 1.18 -8.54 -5.29
N LEU A 354 0.60 -7.72 -6.14
CA LEU A 354 1.33 -6.88 -7.05
C LEU A 354 1.82 -5.65 -6.28
N VAL A 355 3.12 -5.59 -6.06
CA VAL A 355 3.75 -4.44 -5.38
C VAL A 355 4.39 -3.56 -6.45
N PRO A 356 3.90 -2.33 -6.66
CA PRO A 356 4.50 -1.40 -7.60
C PRO A 356 5.92 -1.03 -7.20
N TYR A 357 6.82 -0.88 -8.19
CA TYR A 357 8.13 -0.31 -7.93
C TYR A 357 8.03 1.20 -7.79
N ARG A 358 8.54 1.75 -6.71
CA ARG A 358 8.63 3.20 -6.54
C ARG A 358 9.47 3.81 -7.65
N ASN A 359 8.97 4.91 -8.25
CA ASN A 359 9.63 5.65 -9.33
C ASN A 359 9.86 4.86 -10.64
N ALA A 360 9.13 3.78 -10.86
CA ALA A 360 9.20 2.99 -12.08
C ALA A 360 7.99 3.23 -13.01
N GLY A 361 7.28 4.33 -12.81
CA GLY A 361 6.15 4.74 -13.63
C GLY A 361 6.60 5.52 -14.86
N ALA A 362 5.95 5.26 -15.98
CA ALA A 362 6.09 6.04 -17.22
C ALA A 362 4.74 6.65 -17.61
N ASP A 363 4.78 7.94 -17.95
CA ASP A 363 3.65 8.65 -18.50
C ASP A 363 3.70 8.60 -20.04
N ASN A 364 2.54 8.53 -20.65
CA ASN A 364 2.37 8.49 -22.11
C ASN A 364 3.07 7.29 -22.78
N TRP A 365 3.00 6.12 -22.13
CA TRP A 365 3.60 4.88 -22.62
C TRP A 365 2.96 4.45 -23.95
N PRO A 366 3.75 4.24 -25.01
CA PRO A 366 3.20 3.82 -26.30
C PRO A 366 2.55 2.44 -26.22
N ALA A 367 1.57 2.20 -27.08
CA ALA A 367 1.02 0.86 -27.25
C ALA A 367 2.04 -0.01 -28.00
N TYR A 368 2.37 -1.17 -27.45
CA TYR A 368 3.08 -2.23 -28.14
C TYR A 368 2.08 -3.30 -28.56
#